data_e41d2fd327804ff501a379f97f4e6639
#
_entry.id   e41d2fd327804ff501a379f97f4e6639
#
_cell.length_a   1.000
_cell.length_b   1.000
_cell.length_c   1.000
_cell.angle_alpha   90.00
_cell.angle_beta   90.00
_cell.angle_gamma   90.00
#
_symmetry.space_group_name_H-M   'P 1'
#
loop_
_entity.id
_entity.type
_entity.pdbx_description
1 polymer ?
#
loop_
_entity_poly.entity_id
_entity_poly.type
_entity_poly.pdbx_seq_one_letter_code
_entity_poly.pdbx_strand_id
1 'polypeptide(L)'
;MSTPTATNNLHRELAPLTSSAWAQIEDEARRTFERNLGGRRVVDVTGPDGPTLAAVGTGHLTGIDAPAQGVAARLRTVQPLVELRVPFTVGREAVDDVERGAQDSDWQPVKDAARAMALAEDRAVFEGYAAAGIDGLRSRTSHPVLGLPAEPRDYPDAVSRALTTLRLAGVDGPYALVLGAEAYTAVSETSDHGYPIAAHLGRLIDGPPIWAPAIDGAYLVSTRGGDFELRLGEDLAIGYTAHDTGEIQLYFRQSLTFLVYTDEAVVALTS
;
A
#
# COMPACT_ATOMS: atom_id res chain seq x y z
N MET A 1 -29.28 -22.25 9.17
CA MET A 1 -29.21 -20.78 9.29
C MET A 1 -28.44 -20.32 8.05
N SER A 2 -29.13 -19.73 7.06
CA SER A 2 -28.50 -19.21 5.85
C SER A 2 -27.65 -18.02 6.22
N THR A 3 -26.37 -18.07 5.90
CA THR A 3 -25.46 -16.91 5.94
C THR A 3 -26.09 -15.80 5.10
N PRO A 4 -26.22 -14.56 5.60
CA PRO A 4 -26.71 -13.49 4.77
C PRO A 4 -25.75 -13.32 3.59
N THR A 5 -26.28 -13.51 2.39
CA THR A 5 -25.58 -13.16 1.16
C THR A 5 -25.26 -11.68 1.26
N ALA A 6 -23.99 -11.33 1.44
CA ALA A 6 -23.56 -9.95 1.41
C ALA A 6 -24.08 -9.34 0.11
N THR A 7 -24.81 -8.25 0.20
CA THR A 7 -25.35 -7.54 -0.95
C THR A 7 -24.16 -7.10 -1.79
N ASN A 8 -23.90 -7.81 -2.86
CA ASN A 8 -22.69 -7.65 -3.66
C ASN A 8 -22.86 -6.45 -4.59
N ASN A 9 -22.54 -5.24 -4.11
CA ASN A 9 -22.57 -4.02 -4.92
C ASN A 9 -21.42 -3.97 -5.97
N LEU A 10 -20.69 -5.07 -6.14
CA LEU A 10 -19.71 -5.24 -7.22
C LEU A 10 -20.35 -5.72 -8.53
N HIS A 11 -21.61 -6.18 -8.48
CA HIS A 11 -22.40 -6.62 -9.64
C HIS A 11 -21.72 -7.71 -10.50
N ARG A 12 -20.88 -8.53 -9.90
CA ARG A 12 -20.06 -9.54 -10.59
C ARG A 12 -20.89 -10.59 -11.31
N GLU A 13 -22.05 -10.92 -10.77
CA GLU A 13 -23.02 -11.86 -11.32
C GLU A 13 -23.63 -11.41 -12.66
N LEU A 14 -23.52 -10.12 -13.00
CA LEU A 14 -23.97 -9.56 -14.27
C LEU A 14 -22.88 -9.59 -15.36
N ALA A 15 -21.64 -9.87 -14.99
CA ALA A 15 -20.55 -9.97 -15.95
C ALA A 15 -20.67 -11.25 -16.78
N PRO A 16 -20.51 -11.19 -18.12
CA PRO A 16 -20.50 -12.36 -18.96
C PRO A 16 -19.14 -13.09 -18.90
N LEU A 17 -18.76 -13.49 -17.70
CA LEU A 17 -17.51 -14.18 -17.39
C LEU A 17 -17.80 -15.52 -16.76
N THR A 18 -17.09 -16.54 -17.21
CA THR A 18 -17.16 -17.87 -16.61
C THR A 18 -16.39 -17.94 -15.28
N SER A 19 -16.62 -18.98 -14.50
CA SER A 19 -15.86 -19.21 -13.26
C SER A 19 -14.37 -19.38 -13.52
N SER A 20 -14.00 -20.00 -14.64
CA SER A 20 -12.60 -20.21 -15.05
C SER A 20 -11.92 -18.87 -15.39
N ALA A 21 -12.59 -18.01 -16.16
CA ALA A 21 -12.07 -16.68 -16.49
C ALA A 21 -11.95 -15.81 -15.24
N TRP A 22 -12.94 -15.83 -14.34
CA TRP A 22 -12.86 -15.12 -13.04
C TRP A 22 -11.67 -15.60 -12.23
N ALA A 23 -11.43 -16.90 -12.14
CA ALA A 23 -10.29 -17.43 -11.37
C ALA A 23 -8.94 -16.95 -11.92
N GLN A 24 -8.76 -16.93 -13.25
CA GLN A 24 -7.52 -16.44 -13.86
C GLN A 24 -7.33 -14.92 -13.65
N ILE A 25 -8.40 -14.14 -13.79
CA ILE A 25 -8.36 -12.68 -13.55
C ILE A 25 -7.99 -12.39 -12.09
N GLU A 26 -8.61 -13.09 -11.14
CA GLU A 26 -8.34 -12.93 -9.70
C GLU A 26 -6.91 -13.34 -9.33
N ASP A 27 -6.41 -14.42 -9.87
CA ASP A 27 -5.04 -14.89 -9.62
C ASP A 27 -4.01 -13.92 -10.18
N GLU A 28 -4.24 -13.42 -11.40
CA GLU A 28 -3.35 -12.42 -12.01
C GLU A 28 -3.38 -11.09 -11.26
N ALA A 29 -4.57 -10.64 -10.86
CA ALA A 29 -4.76 -9.42 -10.09
C ALA A 29 -4.01 -9.50 -8.76
N ARG A 30 -4.25 -10.56 -7.98
CA ARG A 30 -3.61 -10.78 -6.68
C ARG A 30 -2.09 -10.84 -6.80
N ARG A 31 -1.56 -11.67 -7.71
CA ARG A 31 -0.12 -11.82 -7.92
C ARG A 31 0.55 -10.51 -8.29
N THR A 32 -0.07 -9.73 -9.17
CA THR A 32 0.48 -8.44 -9.61
C THR A 32 0.37 -7.39 -8.50
N PHE A 33 -0.75 -7.33 -7.79
CA PHE A 33 -0.96 -6.40 -6.69
C PHE A 33 0.05 -6.63 -5.56
N GLU A 34 0.12 -7.86 -5.03
CA GLU A 34 1.03 -8.21 -3.93
C GLU A 34 2.50 -7.97 -4.27
N ARG A 35 2.90 -8.24 -5.51
CA ARG A 35 4.29 -8.02 -5.96
C ARG A 35 4.69 -6.55 -5.91
N ASN A 36 3.75 -5.63 -6.12
CA ASN A 36 4.04 -4.19 -6.20
C ASN A 36 3.83 -3.46 -4.87
N LEU A 37 3.45 -4.15 -3.80
CA LEU A 37 3.26 -3.59 -2.47
C LEU A 37 4.52 -3.68 -1.62
N GLY A 38 5.00 -2.54 -1.16
CA GLY A 38 6.04 -2.42 -0.16
C GLY A 38 5.49 -2.07 1.23
N GLY A 39 4.46 -1.22 1.29
CA GLY A 39 3.88 -0.70 2.52
C GLY A 39 3.36 -1.78 3.46
N ARG A 40 2.55 -2.71 2.96
CA ARG A 40 2.00 -3.83 3.76
C ARG A 40 3.05 -4.74 4.42
N ARG A 41 4.31 -4.62 4.02
CA ARG A 41 5.41 -5.41 4.57
C ARG A 41 6.10 -4.73 5.76
N VAL A 42 5.76 -3.45 6.02
CA VAL A 42 6.45 -2.64 7.03
C VAL A 42 5.51 -1.91 7.98
N VAL A 43 4.20 -1.99 7.75
CA VAL A 43 3.18 -1.41 8.64
C VAL A 43 2.19 -2.49 9.09
N ASP A 44 1.49 -2.25 10.19
CA ASP A 44 0.40 -3.12 10.61
C ASP A 44 -0.78 -2.95 9.64
N VAL A 45 -1.33 -4.06 9.16
CA VAL A 45 -2.50 -4.09 8.29
C VAL A 45 -3.69 -4.65 9.06
N THR A 46 -4.76 -3.88 9.18
CA THR A 46 -5.97 -4.27 9.92
C THR A 46 -7.21 -4.19 9.03
N GLY A 47 -8.17 -5.04 9.29
CA GLY A 47 -9.36 -5.24 8.45
C GLY A 47 -9.20 -6.46 7.51
N PRO A 48 -10.02 -6.58 6.42
CA PRO A 48 -11.06 -5.63 6.01
C PRO A 48 -12.31 -5.67 6.92
N ASP A 49 -12.83 -4.48 7.28
CA ASP A 49 -14.01 -4.36 8.15
C ASP A 49 -15.34 -4.19 7.36
N GLY A 50 -15.24 -4.20 6.06
CA GLY A 50 -16.38 -4.14 5.15
C GLY A 50 -16.69 -2.74 4.62
N PRO A 51 -17.63 -2.66 3.62
CA PRO A 51 -17.90 -1.45 2.87
C PRO A 51 -18.62 -0.35 3.69
N THR A 52 -19.06 -0.65 4.90
CA THR A 52 -19.72 0.32 5.77
C THR A 52 -18.77 1.12 6.65
N LEU A 53 -17.48 0.72 6.72
CA LEU A 53 -16.48 1.47 7.46
C LEU A 53 -16.13 2.77 6.72
N ALA A 54 -16.56 3.89 7.29
CA ALA A 54 -16.35 5.22 6.68
C ALA A 54 -15.21 6.01 7.35
N ALA A 55 -14.88 5.71 8.61
CA ALA A 55 -13.83 6.41 9.35
C ALA A 55 -13.35 5.59 10.56
N VAL A 56 -12.12 5.86 10.97
CA VAL A 56 -11.51 5.32 12.20
C VAL A 56 -11.46 6.41 13.26
N GLY A 57 -11.92 6.12 14.47
CA GLY A 57 -11.80 7.05 15.59
C GLY A 57 -10.35 7.19 16.04
N THR A 58 -9.83 8.42 16.11
CA THR A 58 -8.44 8.67 16.56
C THR A 58 -8.29 8.71 18.09
N GLY A 59 -9.41 8.66 18.83
CA GLY A 59 -9.41 8.79 20.29
C GLY A 59 -9.29 10.23 20.80
N HIS A 60 -9.03 11.20 19.92
CA HIS A 60 -8.87 12.60 20.29
C HIS A 60 -10.16 13.40 20.26
N LEU A 61 -10.16 14.55 20.93
CA LEU A 61 -11.28 15.47 21.02
C LEU A 61 -10.83 16.89 20.65
N THR A 62 -11.64 17.57 19.87
CA THR A 62 -11.46 18.99 19.54
C THR A 62 -12.60 19.79 20.14
N GLY A 63 -12.29 20.91 20.85
CA GLY A 63 -13.30 21.82 21.38
C GLY A 63 -14.07 22.49 20.25
N ILE A 64 -15.40 22.58 20.40
CA ILE A 64 -16.29 23.31 19.48
C ILE A 64 -17.21 24.21 20.28
N ASP A 65 -17.88 25.15 19.59
CA ASP A 65 -18.84 26.06 20.22
C ASP A 65 -19.98 25.27 20.89
N ALA A 66 -20.30 25.65 22.11
CA ALA A 66 -21.34 25.01 22.88
C ALA A 66 -22.73 25.40 22.39
N PRO A 67 -23.71 24.47 22.36
CA PRO A 67 -25.08 24.78 21.92
C PRO A 67 -25.88 25.65 22.90
N ALA A 68 -25.40 25.79 24.16
CA ALA A 68 -26.07 26.59 25.18
C ALA A 68 -25.09 27.01 26.31
N GLN A 69 -25.47 28.06 27.06
CA GLN A 69 -24.67 28.52 28.19
C GLN A 69 -24.56 27.43 29.28
N GLY A 70 -23.35 27.25 29.80
CA GLY A 70 -23.04 26.22 30.81
C GLY A 70 -22.81 24.81 30.27
N VAL A 71 -22.86 24.60 28.94
CA VAL A 71 -22.55 23.34 28.26
C VAL A 71 -21.17 23.45 27.63
N ALA A 72 -20.32 22.43 27.80
CA ALA A 72 -19.09 22.25 27.03
C ALA A 72 -19.31 21.23 25.91
N ALA A 73 -18.89 21.54 24.67
CA ALA A 73 -19.02 20.64 23.53
C ALA A 73 -17.64 20.30 22.96
N ARG A 74 -17.43 19.02 22.63
CA ARG A 74 -16.20 18.51 22.00
C ARG A 74 -16.56 17.56 20.87
N LEU A 75 -15.94 17.74 19.74
CA LEU A 75 -16.05 16.84 18.59
C LEU A 75 -15.05 15.69 18.76
N ARG A 76 -15.49 14.45 18.54
CA ARG A 76 -14.59 13.31 18.38
C ARG A 76 -13.92 13.38 17.04
N THR A 77 -12.58 13.31 17.02
CA THR A 77 -11.84 13.32 15.77
C THR A 77 -11.81 11.93 15.16
N VAL A 78 -11.88 11.89 13.84
CA VAL A 78 -11.86 10.67 13.06
C VAL A 78 -10.91 10.84 11.87
N GLN A 79 -10.34 9.72 11.44
CA GLN A 79 -9.61 9.63 10.17
C GLN A 79 -10.53 8.94 9.15
N PRO A 80 -11.02 9.64 8.12
CA PRO A 80 -11.89 9.05 7.11
C PRO A 80 -11.14 8.05 6.24
N LEU A 81 -11.89 7.06 5.70
CA LEU A 81 -11.40 6.19 4.65
C LEU A 81 -11.61 6.84 3.28
N VAL A 82 -10.72 6.54 2.35
CA VAL A 82 -10.87 6.84 0.93
C VAL A 82 -11.21 5.57 0.16
N GLU A 83 -12.16 5.63 -0.77
CA GLU A 83 -12.40 4.58 -1.76
C GLU A 83 -11.57 4.88 -3.01
N LEU A 84 -10.74 3.93 -3.41
CA LEU A 84 -9.97 3.97 -4.65
C LEU A 84 -10.63 3.05 -5.66
N ARG A 85 -10.67 3.48 -6.92
CA ARG A 85 -11.23 2.70 -8.02
C ARG A 85 -10.36 2.83 -9.27
N VAL A 86 -9.99 1.69 -9.87
CA VAL A 86 -9.22 1.64 -11.10
C VAL A 86 -10.03 0.87 -12.14
N PRO A 87 -10.59 1.53 -13.17
CA PRO A 87 -11.27 0.85 -14.25
C PRO A 87 -10.28 0.14 -15.18
N PHE A 88 -10.72 -1.00 -15.74
CA PHE A 88 -9.98 -1.70 -16.78
C PHE A 88 -10.94 -2.47 -17.69
N THR A 89 -10.48 -2.84 -18.87
CA THR A 89 -11.27 -3.54 -19.88
C THR A 89 -10.55 -4.80 -20.33
N VAL A 90 -11.25 -5.93 -20.33
CA VAL A 90 -10.74 -7.20 -20.86
C VAL A 90 -11.45 -7.53 -22.17
N GLY A 91 -10.70 -8.01 -23.16
CA GLY A 91 -11.26 -8.45 -24.41
C GLY A 91 -12.08 -9.72 -24.24
N ARG A 92 -13.21 -9.83 -24.93
CA ARG A 92 -14.05 -11.03 -24.90
C ARG A 92 -13.29 -12.25 -25.45
N GLU A 93 -12.43 -12.05 -26.44
CA GLU A 93 -11.62 -13.11 -27.00
C GLU A 93 -10.69 -13.74 -25.96
N ALA A 94 -10.07 -12.94 -25.10
CA ALA A 94 -9.25 -13.45 -24.00
C ALA A 94 -10.03 -14.32 -23.00
N VAL A 95 -11.30 -13.99 -22.77
CA VAL A 95 -12.23 -14.80 -21.97
C VAL A 95 -12.58 -16.11 -22.67
N ASP A 96 -12.89 -16.04 -23.96
CA ASP A 96 -13.24 -17.22 -24.78
C ASP A 96 -12.02 -18.15 -24.96
N ASP A 97 -10.80 -17.59 -24.98
CA ASP A 97 -9.56 -18.39 -25.01
C ASP A 97 -9.42 -19.27 -23.78
N VAL A 98 -9.76 -18.78 -22.58
CA VAL A 98 -9.77 -19.57 -21.35
C VAL A 98 -10.70 -20.78 -21.49
N GLU A 99 -11.90 -20.58 -22.03
CA GLU A 99 -12.86 -21.65 -22.22
C GLU A 99 -12.40 -22.70 -23.27
N ARG A 100 -11.56 -22.27 -24.22
CA ARG A 100 -10.89 -23.19 -25.15
C ARG A 100 -9.64 -23.86 -24.58
N GLY A 101 -9.25 -23.49 -23.33
CA GLY A 101 -8.14 -24.12 -22.60
C GLY A 101 -6.81 -23.39 -22.72
N ALA A 102 -6.79 -22.14 -23.22
CA ALA A 102 -5.56 -21.32 -23.25
C ALA A 102 -5.02 -21.05 -21.85
N GLN A 103 -3.70 -21.10 -21.71
CA GLN A 103 -2.99 -20.82 -20.46
C GLN A 103 -2.29 -19.45 -20.51
N ASP A 104 -2.38 -18.75 -21.63
CA ASP A 104 -1.67 -17.52 -21.95
C ASP A 104 -2.62 -16.39 -22.43
N SER A 105 -3.87 -16.42 -21.98
CA SER A 105 -4.84 -15.36 -22.28
C SER A 105 -4.29 -13.97 -21.94
N ASP A 106 -4.66 -12.95 -22.72
CA ASP A 106 -4.19 -11.58 -22.51
C ASP A 106 -4.85 -10.92 -21.31
N TRP A 107 -4.15 -10.99 -20.16
CA TRP A 107 -4.52 -10.31 -18.93
C TRP A 107 -3.69 -9.04 -18.68
N GLN A 108 -3.06 -8.46 -19.72
CA GLN A 108 -2.28 -7.23 -19.52
C GLN A 108 -3.09 -6.08 -18.91
N PRO A 109 -4.35 -5.82 -19.30
CA PRO A 109 -5.16 -4.78 -18.64
C PRO A 109 -5.40 -5.03 -17.15
N VAL A 110 -5.54 -6.29 -16.74
CA VAL A 110 -5.66 -6.68 -15.32
C VAL A 110 -4.38 -6.35 -14.56
N LYS A 111 -3.22 -6.69 -15.14
CA LYS A 111 -1.90 -6.39 -14.55
C LYS A 111 -1.69 -4.89 -14.38
N ASP A 112 -1.98 -4.12 -15.41
CA ASP A 112 -1.77 -2.67 -15.39
C ASP A 112 -2.65 -2.00 -14.33
N ALA A 113 -3.92 -2.39 -14.24
CA ALA A 113 -4.84 -1.88 -13.25
C ALA A 113 -4.49 -2.31 -11.83
N ALA A 114 -4.10 -3.58 -11.61
CA ALA A 114 -3.67 -4.08 -10.31
C ALA A 114 -2.38 -3.37 -9.83
N ARG A 115 -1.44 -3.15 -10.74
CA ARG A 115 -0.24 -2.35 -10.46
C ARG A 115 -0.60 -0.91 -10.09
N ALA A 116 -1.50 -0.26 -10.84
CA ALA A 116 -1.93 1.11 -10.54
C ALA A 116 -2.54 1.21 -9.15
N MET A 117 -3.38 0.24 -8.74
CA MET A 117 -3.97 0.19 -7.42
C MET A 117 -2.90 0.01 -6.32
N ALA A 118 -1.95 -0.92 -6.51
CA ALA A 118 -0.85 -1.14 -5.57
C ALA A 118 0.01 0.12 -5.37
N LEU A 119 0.35 0.79 -6.46
CA LEU A 119 1.12 2.04 -6.38
C LEU A 119 0.33 3.17 -5.69
N ALA A 120 -0.99 3.22 -5.84
CA ALA A 120 -1.82 4.20 -5.16
C ALA A 120 -1.88 3.95 -3.65
N GLU A 121 -2.01 2.69 -3.21
CA GLU A 121 -1.97 2.30 -1.80
C GLU A 121 -0.60 2.65 -1.18
N ASP A 122 0.49 2.21 -1.80
CA ASP A 122 1.85 2.47 -1.28
C ASP A 122 2.13 3.98 -1.21
N ARG A 123 1.71 4.78 -2.20
CA ARG A 123 1.85 6.23 -2.13
C ARG A 123 1.09 6.83 -0.95
N ALA A 124 -0.12 6.36 -0.67
CA ALA A 124 -0.87 6.82 0.49
C ALA A 124 -0.16 6.50 1.81
N VAL A 125 0.50 5.33 1.91
CA VAL A 125 1.28 4.92 3.09
C VAL A 125 2.55 5.74 3.21
N PHE A 126 3.37 5.83 2.17
CA PHE A 126 4.70 6.45 2.26
C PHE A 126 4.66 7.97 2.14
N GLU A 127 3.94 8.51 1.15
CA GLU A 127 3.92 9.93 0.84
C GLU A 127 2.69 10.66 1.41
N GLY A 128 1.62 9.90 1.69
CA GLY A 128 0.33 10.44 2.10
C GLY A 128 -0.61 10.72 0.92
N TYR A 129 -1.84 11.06 1.25
CA TYR A 129 -2.87 11.48 0.30
C TYR A 129 -3.63 12.68 0.85
N ALA A 130 -3.10 13.87 0.61
CA ALA A 130 -3.60 15.13 1.21
C ALA A 130 -5.09 15.41 0.91
N ALA A 131 -5.58 15.06 -0.29
CA ALA A 131 -6.98 15.25 -0.66
C ALA A 131 -7.95 14.38 0.18
N ALA A 132 -7.47 13.27 0.74
CA ALA A 132 -8.21 12.41 1.66
C ALA A 132 -7.87 12.68 3.14
N GLY A 133 -7.02 13.65 3.42
CA GLY A 133 -6.54 13.95 4.77
C GLY A 133 -5.66 12.84 5.36
N ILE A 134 -5.03 12.04 4.51
CA ILE A 134 -4.12 10.96 4.93
C ILE A 134 -2.69 11.50 4.95
N ASP A 135 -2.10 11.52 6.12
CA ASP A 135 -0.67 11.79 6.29
C ASP A 135 0.12 10.48 6.11
N GLY A 136 1.17 10.51 5.27
CA GLY A 136 2.06 9.38 5.05
C GLY A 136 3.28 9.41 5.96
N LEU A 137 4.11 8.38 5.86
CA LEU A 137 5.34 8.25 6.64
C LEU A 137 6.27 9.47 6.45
N ARG A 138 6.40 9.98 5.21
CA ARG A 138 7.23 11.14 4.90
C ARG A 138 6.76 12.42 5.59
N SER A 139 5.46 12.69 5.57
CA SER A 139 4.90 13.92 6.12
C SER A 139 4.82 13.92 7.64
N ARG A 140 4.77 12.72 8.25
CA ARG A 140 4.62 12.56 9.70
C ARG A 140 5.91 12.35 10.45
N THR A 141 6.98 11.87 9.78
CA THR A 141 8.25 11.65 10.50
C THR A 141 8.73 12.91 11.22
N SER A 142 9.09 12.78 12.48
CA SER A 142 9.70 13.87 13.29
C SER A 142 11.19 14.06 12.99
N HIS A 143 11.78 13.12 12.24
CA HIS A 143 13.19 13.22 11.87
C HIS A 143 13.39 14.04 10.60
N PRO A 144 14.53 14.76 10.49
CA PRO A 144 14.90 15.40 9.23
C PRO A 144 15.11 14.31 8.16
N VAL A 145 14.73 14.63 6.93
CA VAL A 145 15.01 13.78 5.77
C VAL A 145 16.53 13.72 5.57
N LEU A 146 17.07 12.51 5.47
CA LEU A 146 18.47 12.29 5.19
C LEU A 146 18.74 12.24 3.68
N GLY A 147 19.94 12.60 3.26
CA GLY A 147 20.37 12.43 1.87
C GLY A 147 20.64 10.94 1.57
N LEU A 148 20.01 10.42 0.50
CA LEU A 148 20.40 9.15 -0.09
C LEU A 148 21.56 9.42 -1.06
N PRO A 149 22.75 8.83 -0.88
CA PRO A 149 23.88 9.07 -1.77
C PRO A 149 23.58 8.69 -3.22
N ALA A 150 24.19 9.40 -4.18
CA ALA A 150 24.08 9.02 -5.58
C ALA A 150 24.83 7.69 -5.89
N GLU A 151 25.91 7.40 -5.15
CA GLU A 151 26.70 6.18 -5.30
C GLU A 151 26.14 5.08 -4.38
N PRO A 152 25.66 3.94 -4.90
CA PRO A 152 25.07 2.86 -4.08
C PRO A 152 26.02 2.25 -3.07
N ARG A 153 27.35 2.34 -3.29
CA ARG A 153 28.35 1.86 -2.33
C ARG A 153 28.30 2.60 -1.00
N ASP A 154 27.80 3.82 -1.00
CA ASP A 154 27.69 4.67 0.20
C ASP A 154 26.34 4.47 0.93
N TYR A 155 25.43 3.65 0.41
CA TYR A 155 24.13 3.37 1.06
C TYR A 155 24.27 2.77 2.45
N PRO A 156 25.22 1.82 2.72
CA PRO A 156 25.39 1.31 4.07
C PRO A 156 25.68 2.38 5.13
N ASP A 157 26.44 3.41 4.78
CA ASP A 157 26.73 4.53 5.68
C ASP A 157 25.49 5.40 5.92
N ALA A 158 24.71 5.67 4.89
CA ALA A 158 23.44 6.40 5.01
C ALA A 158 22.44 5.64 5.88
N VAL A 159 22.29 4.34 5.67
CA VAL A 159 21.40 3.46 6.46
C VAL A 159 21.89 3.37 7.92
N SER A 160 23.21 3.30 8.16
CA SER A 160 23.78 3.31 9.52
C SER A 160 23.47 4.60 10.27
N ARG A 161 23.50 5.76 9.57
CA ARG A 161 23.06 7.04 10.16
C ARG A 161 21.58 7.04 10.50
N ALA A 162 20.73 6.55 9.59
CA ALA A 162 19.29 6.42 9.83
C ALA A 162 18.99 5.50 11.02
N LEU A 163 19.66 4.33 11.13
CA LEU A 163 19.57 3.43 12.29
C LEU A 163 19.96 4.12 13.60
N THR A 164 21.04 4.91 13.56
CA THR A 164 21.49 5.67 14.73
C THR A 164 20.42 6.68 15.16
N THR A 165 19.77 7.35 14.19
CA THR A 165 18.68 8.29 14.45
C THR A 165 17.51 7.61 15.17
N LEU A 166 17.03 6.46 14.67
CA LEU A 166 15.94 5.69 15.30
C LEU A 166 16.32 5.24 16.72
N ARG A 167 17.54 4.69 16.90
CA ARG A 167 18.01 4.23 18.23
C ARG A 167 18.15 5.35 19.24
N LEU A 168 18.64 6.52 18.83
CA LEU A 168 18.73 7.71 19.70
C LEU A 168 17.35 8.25 20.09
N ALA A 169 16.33 8.05 19.26
CA ALA A 169 14.94 8.35 19.60
C ALA A 169 14.27 7.27 20.47
N GLY A 170 15.01 6.21 20.85
CA GLY A 170 14.46 5.10 21.66
C GLY A 170 13.56 4.13 20.88
N VAL A 171 13.71 4.11 19.56
CA VAL A 171 12.95 3.19 18.69
C VAL A 171 13.76 1.93 18.48
N ASP A 172 13.22 0.79 18.92
CA ASP A 172 13.82 -0.52 18.74
C ASP A 172 13.38 -1.15 17.41
N GLY A 173 14.19 -2.16 16.95
CA GLY A 173 13.85 -3.01 15.81
C GLY A 173 12.84 -4.11 16.15
N PRO A 174 12.57 -4.99 15.20
CA PRO A 174 13.28 -5.12 13.93
C PRO A 174 13.12 -3.93 13.01
N TYR A 175 14.09 -3.72 12.10
CA TYR A 175 14.06 -2.63 11.13
C TYR A 175 13.99 -3.16 9.71
N ALA A 176 13.27 -2.47 8.84
CA ALA A 176 13.20 -2.75 7.42
C ALA A 176 13.66 -1.54 6.60
N LEU A 177 14.38 -1.80 5.52
CA LEU A 177 14.76 -0.80 4.53
C LEU A 177 13.89 -0.98 3.29
N VAL A 178 13.12 0.04 2.96
CA VAL A 178 12.28 0.10 1.77
C VAL A 178 12.97 0.97 0.74
N LEU A 179 13.10 0.47 -0.49
CA LEU A 179 13.78 1.16 -1.59
C LEU A 179 12.83 1.37 -2.77
N GLY A 180 12.83 2.56 -3.34
CA GLY A 180 12.22 2.84 -4.63
C GLY A 180 12.85 2.02 -5.75
N ALA A 181 12.20 1.95 -6.91
CA ALA A 181 12.61 1.07 -8.00
C ALA A 181 14.06 1.31 -8.46
N GLU A 182 14.46 2.58 -8.58
CA GLU A 182 15.80 2.97 -9.01
C GLU A 182 16.86 2.59 -7.96
N ALA A 183 16.63 2.97 -6.70
CA ALA A 183 17.54 2.68 -5.59
C ALA A 183 17.68 1.15 -5.37
N TYR A 184 16.58 0.41 -5.49
CA TYR A 184 16.60 -1.05 -5.34
C TYR A 184 17.43 -1.73 -6.45
N THR A 185 17.25 -1.28 -7.70
CA THR A 185 18.01 -1.79 -8.84
C THR A 185 19.50 -1.49 -8.66
N ALA A 186 19.84 -0.25 -8.33
CA ALA A 186 21.22 0.17 -8.09
C ALA A 186 21.91 -0.66 -7.02
N VAL A 187 21.24 -0.92 -5.89
CA VAL A 187 21.76 -1.78 -4.80
C VAL A 187 21.91 -3.23 -5.25
N SER A 188 21.00 -3.75 -6.08
CA SER A 188 21.02 -5.14 -6.53
C SER A 188 22.15 -5.41 -7.53
N GLU A 189 22.53 -4.42 -8.32
CA GLU A 189 23.56 -4.53 -9.35
C GLU A 189 24.95 -4.16 -8.85
N THR A 190 25.08 -3.50 -7.69
CA THR A 190 26.35 -2.97 -7.20
C THR A 190 27.00 -3.91 -6.19
N SER A 191 28.32 -4.03 -6.31
CA SER A 191 29.16 -4.69 -5.33
C SER A 191 30.32 -3.78 -4.90
N ASP A 192 30.78 -3.95 -3.66
CA ASP A 192 32.00 -3.33 -3.14
C ASP A 192 33.02 -4.43 -2.87
N HIS A 193 34.19 -4.33 -3.52
CA HIS A 193 35.27 -5.33 -3.46
C HIS A 193 34.78 -6.79 -3.62
N GLY A 194 33.77 -7.02 -4.49
CA GLY A 194 33.17 -8.32 -4.74
C GLY A 194 32.10 -8.74 -3.75
N TYR A 195 31.76 -7.90 -2.78
CA TYR A 195 30.67 -8.15 -1.83
C TYR A 195 29.40 -7.36 -2.24
N PRO A 196 28.24 -8.03 -2.46
CA PRO A 196 27.02 -7.34 -2.87
C PRO A 196 26.52 -6.31 -1.84
N ILE A 197 26.22 -5.09 -2.28
CA ILE A 197 25.70 -4.05 -1.40
C ILE A 197 24.38 -4.47 -0.74
N ALA A 198 23.49 -5.16 -1.47
CA ALA A 198 22.25 -5.70 -0.91
C ALA A 198 22.51 -6.61 0.31
N ALA A 199 23.56 -7.45 0.27
CA ALA A 199 23.92 -8.32 1.37
C ALA A 199 24.54 -7.53 2.56
N HIS A 200 25.25 -6.43 2.27
CA HIS A 200 25.76 -5.54 3.32
C HIS A 200 24.60 -4.85 4.04
N LEU A 201 23.66 -4.27 3.31
CA LEU A 201 22.47 -3.66 3.88
C LEU A 201 21.67 -4.66 4.71
N GLY A 202 21.44 -5.87 4.20
CA GLY A 202 20.72 -6.92 4.91
C GLY A 202 21.33 -7.34 6.26
N ARG A 203 22.62 -7.04 6.49
CA ARG A 203 23.27 -7.25 7.81
C ARG A 203 23.09 -6.10 8.78
N LEU A 204 22.80 -4.90 8.27
CA LEU A 204 22.53 -3.72 9.10
C LEU A 204 21.09 -3.68 9.60
N ILE A 205 20.20 -4.26 8.82
CA ILE A 205 18.75 -4.36 9.09
C ILE A 205 18.37 -5.83 9.27
N ASP A 206 17.14 -6.10 9.70
CA ASP A 206 16.69 -7.45 10.06
C ASP A 206 16.17 -8.26 8.86
N GLY A 207 16.68 -8.03 7.66
CA GLY A 207 16.29 -8.75 6.44
C GLY A 207 16.73 -8.06 5.15
N PRO A 208 16.38 -8.60 3.99
CA PRO A 208 16.72 -7.98 2.71
C PRO A 208 15.95 -6.68 2.50
N PRO A 209 16.51 -5.72 1.74
CA PRO A 209 15.77 -4.53 1.32
C PRO A 209 14.46 -4.90 0.62
N ILE A 210 13.45 -4.08 0.83
CA ILE A 210 12.10 -4.25 0.28
C ILE A 210 11.96 -3.36 -0.94
N TRP A 211 11.53 -3.95 -2.06
CA TRP A 211 11.21 -3.22 -3.28
C TRP A 211 9.82 -2.57 -3.18
N ALA A 212 9.75 -1.24 -3.39
CA ALA A 212 8.53 -0.45 -3.38
C ALA A 212 8.54 0.54 -4.56
N PRO A 213 8.03 0.15 -5.72
CA PRO A 213 8.14 0.95 -6.94
C PRO A 213 7.28 2.22 -6.95
N ALA A 214 6.48 2.44 -5.93
CA ALA A 214 5.64 3.61 -5.78
C ALA A 214 6.37 4.84 -5.22
N ILE A 215 7.56 4.65 -4.64
CA ILE A 215 8.30 5.69 -3.92
C ILE A 215 9.60 6.07 -4.64
N ASP A 216 10.06 7.29 -4.36
CA ASP A 216 11.37 7.77 -4.71
C ASP A 216 12.27 7.78 -3.47
N GLY A 217 13.54 7.34 -3.64
CA GLY A 217 14.48 7.24 -2.52
C GLY A 217 14.26 6.00 -1.66
N ALA A 218 14.30 6.16 -0.34
CA ALA A 218 14.25 5.07 0.62
C ALA A 218 13.57 5.46 1.94
N TYR A 219 13.13 4.45 2.70
CA TYR A 219 12.66 4.59 4.08
C TYR A 219 13.28 3.50 4.94
N LEU A 220 13.80 3.91 6.10
CA LEU A 220 14.13 2.99 7.17
C LEU A 220 13.01 3.04 8.21
N VAL A 221 12.36 1.90 8.44
CA VAL A 221 11.13 1.79 9.24
C VAL A 221 11.33 0.77 10.34
N SER A 222 10.90 1.08 11.57
CA SER A 222 10.73 0.07 12.62
C SER A 222 9.50 -0.79 12.32
N THR A 223 9.66 -2.10 12.38
CA THR A 223 8.58 -3.08 12.15
C THR A 223 8.22 -3.82 13.44
N ARG A 224 8.43 -3.19 14.60
CA ARG A 224 8.09 -3.75 15.93
C ARG A 224 6.58 -3.86 16.16
N GLY A 225 5.77 -3.20 15.33
CA GLY A 225 4.31 -3.12 15.43
C GLY A 225 3.81 -2.00 16.33
N GLY A 226 2.58 -1.54 16.09
CA GLY A 226 1.92 -0.50 16.86
C GLY A 226 2.31 0.94 16.50
N ASP A 227 3.26 1.15 15.59
CA ASP A 227 3.71 2.49 15.19
C ASP A 227 2.90 3.06 14.01
N PHE A 228 2.46 2.18 13.10
CA PHE A 228 1.79 2.55 11.85
C PHE A 228 0.66 1.57 11.55
N GLU A 229 -0.49 2.06 11.11
CA GLU A 229 -1.63 1.22 10.78
C GLU A 229 -2.22 1.57 9.41
N LEU A 230 -2.22 0.61 8.49
CA LEU A 230 -3.05 0.63 7.29
C LEU A 230 -4.38 -0.03 7.61
N ARG A 231 -5.46 0.76 7.67
CA ARG A 231 -6.81 0.26 7.95
C ARG A 231 -7.58 0.08 6.66
N LEU A 232 -8.05 -1.14 6.44
CA LEU A 232 -8.84 -1.51 5.27
C LEU A 232 -10.32 -1.57 5.61
N GLY A 233 -11.15 -0.85 4.86
CA GLY A 233 -12.58 -1.08 4.82
C GLY A 233 -12.89 -2.27 3.91
N GLU A 234 -12.49 -2.17 2.65
CA GLU A 234 -12.50 -3.28 1.68
C GLU A 234 -11.07 -3.47 1.16
N ASP A 235 -10.62 -4.71 1.08
CA ASP A 235 -9.39 -5.05 0.37
C ASP A 235 -9.65 -5.13 -1.14
N LEU A 236 -8.62 -5.39 -1.93
CA LEU A 236 -8.72 -5.42 -3.38
C LEU A 236 -9.90 -6.30 -3.85
N ALA A 237 -10.90 -5.69 -4.42
CA ALA A 237 -12.08 -6.33 -4.96
C ALA A 237 -12.27 -5.99 -6.44
N ILE A 238 -12.89 -6.90 -7.20
CA ILE A 238 -13.18 -6.70 -8.62
C ILE A 238 -14.68 -6.53 -8.80
N GLY A 239 -15.08 -5.44 -9.44
CA GLY A 239 -16.48 -5.18 -9.79
C GLY A 239 -16.69 -5.11 -11.31
N TYR A 240 -17.93 -5.23 -11.72
CA TYR A 240 -18.38 -5.14 -13.10
C TYR A 240 -19.09 -3.82 -13.35
N THR A 241 -18.90 -3.25 -14.53
CA THR A 241 -19.57 -2.02 -14.96
C THR A 241 -20.51 -2.25 -16.14
N ALA A 242 -20.00 -2.75 -17.25
CA ALA A 242 -20.72 -2.93 -18.50
C ALA A 242 -19.99 -3.91 -19.42
N HIS A 243 -20.61 -4.29 -20.53
CA HIS A 243 -19.96 -5.00 -21.64
C HIS A 243 -20.63 -4.65 -22.95
N ASP A 244 -19.94 -4.89 -24.03
CA ASP A 244 -20.46 -4.92 -25.40
C ASP A 244 -20.09 -6.24 -26.10
N THR A 245 -20.14 -6.26 -27.43
CA THR A 245 -19.85 -7.48 -28.21
C THR A 245 -18.39 -7.90 -28.18
N GLY A 246 -17.46 -6.98 -27.91
CA GLY A 246 -16.00 -7.19 -27.97
C GLY A 246 -15.29 -7.08 -26.63
N GLU A 247 -15.89 -6.36 -25.66
CA GLU A 247 -15.19 -5.96 -24.45
C GLU A 247 -16.05 -6.09 -23.19
N ILE A 248 -15.40 -6.34 -22.05
CA ILE A 248 -16.00 -6.40 -20.74
C ILE A 248 -15.30 -5.39 -19.84
N GLN A 249 -16.05 -4.43 -19.31
CA GLN A 249 -15.57 -3.36 -18.45
C GLN A 249 -15.67 -3.75 -16.99
N LEU A 250 -14.56 -3.80 -16.34
CA LEU A 250 -14.39 -4.14 -14.93
C LEU A 250 -13.70 -2.99 -14.19
N TYR A 251 -13.62 -3.12 -12.88
CA TYR A 251 -12.84 -2.20 -12.06
C TYR A 251 -12.31 -2.91 -10.82
N PHE A 252 -11.13 -2.49 -10.38
CA PHE A 252 -10.70 -2.72 -9.02
C PHE A 252 -11.28 -1.67 -8.09
N ARG A 253 -11.61 -2.08 -6.88
CA ARG A 253 -12.05 -1.21 -5.78
C ARG A 253 -11.36 -1.65 -4.50
N GLN A 254 -10.99 -0.64 -3.70
CA GLN A 254 -10.41 -0.80 -2.38
C GLN A 254 -10.79 0.42 -1.54
N SER A 255 -10.98 0.26 -0.23
CA SER A 255 -11.15 1.40 0.66
C SER A 255 -10.17 1.30 1.83
N LEU A 256 -9.47 2.39 2.12
CA LEU A 256 -8.41 2.42 3.10
C LEU A 256 -8.26 3.78 3.78
N THR A 257 -7.56 3.77 4.90
CA THR A 257 -6.91 4.94 5.48
C THR A 257 -5.60 4.52 6.14
N PHE A 258 -4.75 5.48 6.44
CA PHE A 258 -3.46 5.24 7.08
C PHE A 258 -3.30 6.15 8.31
N LEU A 259 -2.77 5.58 9.39
CA LEU A 259 -2.52 6.28 10.65
C LEU A 259 -1.07 6.10 11.08
N VAL A 260 -0.47 7.17 11.56
CA VAL A 260 0.86 7.20 12.17
C VAL A 260 0.69 7.49 13.65
N TYR A 261 1.04 6.52 14.50
CA TYR A 261 0.95 6.62 15.96
C TYR A 261 2.29 7.05 16.60
N THR A 262 3.43 6.65 15.98
CA THR A 262 4.77 6.98 16.45
C THR A 262 5.58 7.55 15.29
N ASP A 263 5.73 8.86 15.28
CA ASP A 263 6.38 9.60 14.19
C ASP A 263 7.92 9.49 14.19
N GLU A 264 8.50 9.06 15.33
CA GLU A 264 9.93 8.76 15.43
C GLU A 264 10.32 7.38 14.86
N ALA A 265 9.34 6.53 14.49
CA ALA A 265 9.63 5.14 14.09
C ALA A 265 10.03 4.98 12.61
N VAL A 266 10.23 6.07 11.88
CA VAL A 266 10.63 6.07 10.48
C VAL A 266 11.61 7.20 10.17
N VAL A 267 12.59 6.91 9.30
CA VAL A 267 13.50 7.90 8.69
C VAL A 267 13.36 7.83 7.18
N ALA A 268 13.08 8.94 6.54
CA ALA A 268 13.05 9.06 5.08
C ALA A 268 14.44 9.45 4.54
N LEU A 269 14.83 8.86 3.40
CA LEU A 269 16.06 9.19 2.68
C LEU A 269 15.70 9.53 1.23
N THR A 270 16.19 10.66 0.73
CA THR A 270 15.93 11.12 -0.65
C THR A 270 17.21 11.54 -1.35
N SER A 271 17.22 11.40 -2.66
CA SER A 271 18.32 11.87 -3.53
C SER A 271 18.41 13.39 -3.55
#